data_33faee7ace00f6fa9dcb184dc0b80a5c
#
_entry.id   33faee7ace00f6fa9dcb184dc0b80a5c
#
_cell.length_a   1.000
_cell.length_b   1.000
_cell.length_c   1.000
_cell.angle_alpha   90.00
_cell.angle_beta   90.00
_cell.angle_gamma   90.00
#
_symmetry.space_group_name_H-M   'P 1'
#
loop_
_entity.id
_entity.type
_entity.pdbx_description
1 polymer ?
#
loop_
_entity_poly.entity_id
_entity_poly.type
_entity_poly.pdbx_seq_one_letter_code
_entity_poly.pdbx_strand_id
1 'polypeptide(L)'
;MPQLVHIANLWSLARHPAPNREWSLERKIKAIAAAGFDGLTTAVTPEHRRLADRHGLRHLLGFISSDDPAEFPRLIRGQKEGGAVHINVQLDNHDTPPARAARHWIQLVRAAEKIGGVVVSLEVHRDTCTETPEKTYEIAERYHRATGELIKMNFDFSHLAAVKHLHPGNYIARLLDHPALLQHSEQVHFRPFNGHHAQVPVTHRGRLTPEVKSYLGFVEALMKLWKQGKGNQQRTMFACPEMGPYADGGGGYNITGLPPAWPDAVVLRRELGRAWARA
;
A
#
# COMPACT_ATOMS: atom_id res chain seq x y z
N MET A 1 -23.05 -2.60 2.13
CA MET A 1 -22.35 -1.30 2.05
C MET A 1 -20.86 -1.56 1.87
N PRO A 2 -20.16 -0.73 1.14
CA PRO A 2 -18.71 -0.86 0.98
C PRO A 2 -18.02 -0.78 2.34
N GLN A 3 -16.95 -1.56 2.50
CA GLN A 3 -16.21 -1.63 3.76
C GLN A 3 -14.84 -0.98 3.61
N LEU A 4 -14.42 -0.24 4.64
CA LEU A 4 -13.04 0.22 4.80
C LEU A 4 -12.39 -0.65 5.88
N VAL A 5 -11.31 -1.35 5.53
CA VAL A 5 -10.52 -2.18 6.44
C VAL A 5 -9.15 -1.51 6.61
N HIS A 6 -8.81 -1.19 7.84
CA HIS A 6 -7.54 -0.53 8.17
C HIS A 6 -6.43 -1.54 8.39
N ILE A 7 -5.40 -1.47 7.56
CA ILE A 7 -4.24 -2.35 7.58
C ILE A 7 -3.01 -1.57 8.08
N ALA A 8 -2.39 -2.01 9.16
CA ALA A 8 -1.13 -1.43 9.60
C ALA A 8 0.04 -1.97 8.79
N ASN A 9 0.95 -1.11 8.33
CA ASN A 9 2.21 -1.58 7.80
C ASN A 9 3.17 -1.87 8.97
N LEU A 10 3.61 -3.12 9.10
CA LEU A 10 4.53 -3.52 10.17
C LEU A 10 5.87 -2.79 10.07
N TRP A 11 6.27 -2.39 8.86
CA TRP A 11 7.45 -1.58 8.63
C TRP A 11 7.41 -0.22 9.37
N SER A 12 6.23 0.37 9.57
CA SER A 12 6.09 1.62 10.35
C SER A 12 6.56 1.48 11.81
N LEU A 13 6.65 0.24 12.29
CA LEU A 13 7.14 -0.13 13.63
C LEU A 13 8.59 -0.64 13.62
N ALA A 14 9.28 -0.65 12.48
CA ALA A 14 10.70 -0.96 12.45
C ALA A 14 11.46 0.06 13.31
N ARG A 15 12.34 -0.45 14.17
CA ARG A 15 13.14 0.35 15.13
C ARG A 15 12.31 1.20 16.11
N HIS A 16 11.03 0.89 16.26
CA HIS A 16 10.18 1.62 17.20
C HIS A 16 10.28 1.03 18.61
N PRO A 17 10.38 1.83 19.71
CA PRO A 17 10.40 3.31 19.73
C PRO A 17 11.77 3.91 19.43
N ALA A 18 12.83 3.12 19.45
CA ALA A 18 14.19 3.52 19.10
C ALA A 18 15.01 2.31 18.64
N PRO A 19 16.07 2.47 17.81
CA PRO A 19 16.83 1.36 17.24
C PRO A 19 17.39 0.38 18.29
N ASN A 20 17.88 0.89 19.41
CA ASN A 20 18.44 0.11 20.52
C ASN A 20 17.41 -0.42 21.52
N ARG A 21 16.13 -0.15 21.31
CA ARG A 21 15.00 -0.59 22.16
C ARG A 21 13.80 -1.02 21.34
N GLU A 22 14.05 -1.56 20.16
CA GLU A 22 12.99 -2.00 19.25
C GLU A 22 12.05 -3.00 19.95
N TRP A 23 10.77 -2.82 19.74
CA TRP A 23 9.76 -3.74 20.27
C TRP A 23 9.86 -5.11 19.63
N SER A 24 9.58 -6.15 20.43
CA SER A 24 9.39 -7.51 19.90
C SER A 24 8.22 -7.56 18.93
N LEU A 25 8.19 -8.57 18.06
CA LEU A 25 7.10 -8.76 17.09
C LEU A 25 5.73 -8.82 17.78
N GLU A 26 5.61 -9.55 18.87
CA GLU A 26 4.35 -9.66 19.63
C GLU A 26 3.91 -8.30 20.19
N ARG A 27 4.84 -7.50 20.71
CA ARG A 27 4.53 -6.15 21.20
C ARG A 27 4.04 -5.23 20.09
N LYS A 28 4.65 -5.32 18.89
CA LYS A 28 4.23 -4.57 17.72
C LYS A 28 2.81 -4.95 17.31
N ILE A 29 2.51 -6.26 17.18
CA ILE A 29 1.19 -6.76 16.80
C ILE A 29 0.13 -6.38 17.85
N LYS A 30 0.44 -6.50 19.13
CA LYS A 30 -0.44 -6.01 20.21
C LYS A 30 -0.74 -4.51 20.12
N ALA A 31 0.27 -3.70 19.79
CA ALA A 31 0.10 -2.25 19.62
C ALA A 31 -0.77 -1.92 18.37
N ILE A 32 -0.62 -2.67 17.28
CA ILE A 32 -1.48 -2.55 16.10
C ILE A 32 -2.94 -2.81 16.46
N ALA A 33 -3.23 -3.91 17.15
CA ALA A 33 -4.59 -4.24 17.60
C ALA A 33 -5.16 -3.17 18.55
N ALA A 34 -4.37 -2.74 19.53
CA ALA A 34 -4.75 -1.69 20.48
C ALA A 34 -5.01 -0.32 19.82
N ALA A 35 -4.35 -0.03 18.69
CA ALA A 35 -4.61 1.16 17.89
C ALA A 35 -5.86 1.05 16.99
N GLY A 36 -6.55 -0.08 17.03
CA GLY A 36 -7.82 -0.32 16.33
C GLY A 36 -7.67 -0.60 14.84
N PHE A 37 -6.53 -1.14 14.39
CA PHE A 37 -6.40 -1.70 13.06
C PHE A 37 -7.09 -3.06 12.96
N ASP A 38 -7.55 -3.41 11.76
CA ASP A 38 -8.25 -4.66 11.47
C ASP A 38 -7.28 -5.77 11.06
N GLY A 39 -6.07 -5.41 10.65
CA GLY A 39 -5.05 -6.31 10.18
C GLY A 39 -3.69 -5.64 10.00
N LEU A 40 -2.75 -6.37 9.42
CA LEU A 40 -1.41 -5.87 9.11
C LEU A 40 -0.92 -6.34 7.74
N THR A 41 0.07 -5.62 7.19
CA THR A 41 0.81 -6.01 5.99
C THR A 41 2.30 -6.12 6.28
N THR A 42 2.92 -7.18 5.74
CA THR A 42 4.35 -7.47 5.74
C THR A 42 4.62 -8.70 4.88
N ALA A 43 5.87 -9.14 4.74
CA ALA A 43 6.18 -10.50 4.32
C ALA A 43 5.74 -11.47 5.44
N VAL A 44 4.50 -11.97 5.33
CA VAL A 44 3.86 -12.73 6.42
C VAL A 44 4.43 -14.14 6.56
N THR A 45 4.45 -14.62 7.80
CA THR A 45 4.88 -15.97 8.18
C THR A 45 3.82 -16.60 9.09
N PRO A 46 3.88 -17.93 9.34
CA PRO A 46 3.00 -18.59 10.32
C PRO A 46 3.06 -17.96 11.72
N GLU A 47 4.19 -17.38 12.12
CA GLU A 47 4.29 -16.65 13.39
C GLU A 47 3.44 -15.38 13.39
N HIS A 48 3.46 -14.59 12.30
CA HIS A 48 2.59 -13.43 12.16
C HIS A 48 1.12 -13.83 12.27
N ARG A 49 0.71 -14.94 11.62
CA ARG A 49 -0.66 -15.45 11.69
C ARG A 49 -1.04 -15.80 13.12
N ARG A 50 -0.21 -16.59 13.82
CA ARG A 50 -0.46 -17.00 15.21
C ARG A 50 -0.61 -15.80 16.15
N LEU A 51 0.25 -14.80 16.01
CA LEU A 51 0.20 -13.59 16.84
C LEU A 51 -1.00 -12.69 16.47
N ALA A 52 -1.32 -12.56 15.19
CA ALA A 52 -2.49 -11.82 14.73
C ALA A 52 -3.79 -12.42 15.31
N ASP A 53 -3.94 -13.74 15.26
CA ASP A 53 -5.09 -14.45 15.83
C ASP A 53 -5.20 -14.21 17.35
N ARG A 54 -4.08 -14.30 18.07
CA ARG A 54 -4.03 -14.04 19.52
C ARG A 54 -4.52 -12.65 19.88
N HIS A 55 -4.25 -11.66 19.04
CA HIS A 55 -4.61 -10.26 19.29
C HIS A 55 -5.84 -9.79 18.51
N GLY A 56 -6.57 -10.69 17.83
CA GLY A 56 -7.83 -10.38 17.16
C GLY A 56 -7.70 -9.61 15.84
N LEU A 57 -6.52 -9.62 15.20
CA LEU A 57 -6.34 -9.07 13.86
C LEU A 57 -6.81 -10.08 12.81
N ARG A 58 -7.79 -9.70 12.03
CA ARG A 58 -8.49 -10.62 11.11
C ARG A 58 -7.84 -10.71 9.72
N HIS A 59 -7.12 -9.66 9.30
CA HIS A 59 -6.59 -9.55 7.96
C HIS A 59 -5.06 -9.53 7.95
N LEU A 60 -4.47 -10.44 7.18
CA LEU A 60 -3.05 -10.44 6.87
C LEU A 60 -2.89 -10.22 5.38
N LEU A 61 -2.18 -9.16 5.02
CA LEU A 61 -1.79 -8.88 3.65
C LEU A 61 -0.30 -9.19 3.51
N GLY A 62 0.02 -10.01 2.50
CA GLY A 62 1.38 -10.42 2.19
C GLY A 62 2.14 -9.34 1.42
N PHE A 63 3.43 -9.51 1.38
CA PHE A 63 4.34 -8.70 0.57
C PHE A 63 5.37 -9.59 -0.12
N ILE A 64 5.58 -9.36 -1.41
CA ILE A 64 6.70 -9.95 -2.17
C ILE A 64 7.36 -8.89 -3.04
N SER A 65 8.67 -9.04 -3.24
CA SER A 65 9.45 -8.26 -4.19
C SER A 65 10.34 -9.22 -4.96
N SER A 66 10.25 -9.23 -6.30
CA SER A 66 11.04 -10.13 -7.14
C SER A 66 11.05 -9.66 -8.60
N ASP A 67 12.18 -9.93 -9.28
CA ASP A 67 12.38 -9.78 -10.72
C ASP A 67 12.56 -11.15 -11.42
N ASP A 68 12.49 -12.26 -10.66
CA ASP A 68 12.64 -13.62 -11.17
C ASP A 68 11.30 -14.37 -11.21
N PRO A 69 10.72 -14.60 -12.39
CA PRO A 69 9.48 -15.37 -12.53
C PRO A 69 9.55 -16.82 -11.99
N ALA A 70 10.72 -17.42 -11.91
CA ALA A 70 10.87 -18.77 -11.37
C ALA A 70 10.55 -18.84 -9.87
N GLU A 71 10.76 -17.73 -9.16
CA GLU A 71 10.49 -17.62 -7.72
C GLU A 71 9.01 -17.35 -7.38
N PHE A 72 8.21 -16.85 -8.30
CA PHE A 72 6.83 -16.44 -8.02
C PHE A 72 6.01 -17.53 -7.32
N PRO A 73 5.97 -18.80 -7.78
CA PRO A 73 5.17 -19.82 -7.12
C PRO A 73 5.61 -20.10 -5.69
N ARG A 74 6.90 -20.03 -5.41
CA ARG A 74 7.45 -20.25 -4.05
C ARG A 74 7.08 -19.08 -3.14
N LEU A 75 7.28 -17.85 -3.60
CA LEU A 75 6.98 -16.65 -2.84
C LEU A 75 5.49 -16.54 -2.51
N ILE A 76 4.61 -16.78 -3.50
CA ILE A 76 3.15 -16.75 -3.29
C ILE A 76 2.71 -17.82 -2.29
N ARG A 77 3.22 -19.07 -2.41
CA ARG A 77 2.91 -20.14 -1.43
C ARG A 77 3.33 -19.74 -0.03
N GLY A 78 4.54 -19.20 0.15
CA GLY A 78 5.01 -18.75 1.47
C GLY A 78 4.10 -17.70 2.10
N GLN A 79 3.61 -16.72 1.33
CA GLN A 79 2.66 -15.74 1.84
C GLN A 79 1.30 -16.36 2.19
N LYS A 80 0.79 -17.27 1.36
CA LYS A 80 -0.46 -18.01 1.63
C LYS A 80 -0.35 -18.85 2.91
N GLU A 81 0.74 -19.57 3.09
CA GLU A 81 1.04 -20.36 4.30
C GLU A 81 1.13 -19.46 5.56
N GLY A 82 1.63 -18.23 5.40
CA GLY A 82 1.59 -17.20 6.42
C GLY A 82 0.19 -16.62 6.70
N GLY A 83 -0.83 -17.03 5.95
CA GLY A 83 -2.22 -16.60 6.11
C GLY A 83 -2.61 -15.36 5.33
N ALA A 84 -1.81 -14.94 4.33
CA ALA A 84 -2.17 -13.82 3.47
C ALA A 84 -3.37 -14.16 2.59
N VAL A 85 -4.32 -13.23 2.48
CA VAL A 85 -5.46 -13.29 1.55
C VAL A 85 -5.26 -12.38 0.34
N HIS A 86 -4.51 -11.29 0.52
CA HIS A 86 -4.03 -10.41 -0.53
C HIS A 86 -2.50 -10.29 -0.43
N ILE A 87 -1.84 -10.14 -1.56
CA ILE A 87 -0.38 -9.98 -1.63
C ILE A 87 -0.07 -8.72 -2.43
N ASN A 88 0.62 -7.79 -1.78
CA ASN A 88 1.23 -6.64 -2.42
C ASN A 88 2.52 -7.06 -3.13
N VAL A 89 2.71 -6.64 -4.38
CA VAL A 89 3.83 -7.07 -5.21
C VAL A 89 4.61 -5.87 -5.73
N GLN A 90 5.86 -5.76 -5.33
CA GLN A 90 6.87 -4.92 -5.98
C GLN A 90 7.57 -5.77 -7.05
N LEU A 91 7.28 -5.49 -8.32
CA LEU A 91 7.73 -6.29 -9.44
C LEU A 91 8.88 -5.63 -10.19
N ASP A 92 9.90 -6.43 -10.50
CA ASP A 92 11.03 -6.00 -11.32
C ASP A 92 11.75 -4.75 -10.76
N ASN A 93 12.43 -4.02 -11.62
CA ASN A 93 13.14 -2.79 -11.28
C ASN A 93 12.82 -1.66 -12.29
N HIS A 94 13.35 -0.47 -12.02
CA HIS A 94 13.12 0.73 -12.83
C HIS A 94 13.62 0.62 -14.28
N ASP A 95 14.59 -0.25 -14.58
CA ASP A 95 15.09 -0.45 -15.96
C ASP A 95 14.22 -1.41 -16.78
N THR A 96 13.29 -2.13 -16.12
CA THR A 96 12.44 -3.11 -16.82
C THR A 96 11.46 -2.42 -17.78
N PRO A 97 11.48 -2.75 -19.09
CA PRO A 97 10.52 -2.20 -20.03
C PRO A 97 9.09 -2.67 -19.74
N PRO A 98 8.05 -1.85 -19.94
CA PRO A 98 6.64 -2.20 -19.67
C PRO A 98 6.17 -3.49 -20.34
N ALA A 99 6.66 -3.80 -21.54
CA ALA A 99 6.32 -5.04 -22.24
C ALA A 99 6.85 -6.29 -21.53
N ARG A 100 8.02 -6.22 -20.88
CA ARG A 100 8.58 -7.31 -20.07
C ARG A 100 7.83 -7.42 -18.74
N ALA A 101 7.64 -6.30 -18.07
CA ALA A 101 6.90 -6.24 -16.80
C ALA A 101 5.48 -6.81 -16.94
N ALA A 102 4.75 -6.47 -18.01
CA ALA A 102 3.43 -7.03 -18.27
C ALA A 102 3.45 -8.56 -18.45
N ARG A 103 4.47 -9.12 -19.13
CA ARG A 103 4.63 -10.59 -19.23
C ARG A 103 4.92 -11.24 -17.88
N HIS A 104 5.82 -10.64 -17.08
CA HIS A 104 6.12 -11.15 -15.72
C HIS A 104 4.87 -11.08 -14.84
N TRP A 105 4.10 -9.99 -14.93
CA TRP A 105 2.85 -9.87 -14.18
C TRP A 105 1.84 -10.95 -14.56
N ILE A 106 1.66 -11.23 -15.85
CA ILE A 106 0.78 -12.33 -16.32
C ILE A 106 1.24 -13.68 -15.72
N GLN A 107 2.55 -13.96 -15.70
CA GLN A 107 3.09 -15.20 -15.11
C GLN A 107 2.80 -15.26 -13.61
N LEU A 108 2.95 -14.14 -12.89
CA LEU A 108 2.69 -14.06 -11.45
C LEU A 108 1.19 -14.27 -11.15
N VAL A 109 0.29 -13.64 -11.90
CA VAL A 109 -1.17 -13.83 -11.75
C VAL A 109 -1.55 -15.29 -12.00
N ARG A 110 -1.06 -15.91 -13.06
CA ARG A 110 -1.30 -17.34 -13.36
C ARG A 110 -0.77 -18.26 -12.25
N ALA A 111 0.37 -17.93 -11.65
CA ALA A 111 0.89 -18.68 -10.51
C ALA A 111 -0.02 -18.54 -9.28
N ALA A 112 -0.54 -17.34 -9.01
CA ALA A 112 -1.48 -17.08 -7.93
C ALA A 112 -2.82 -17.82 -8.13
N GLU A 113 -3.37 -17.80 -9.35
CA GLU A 113 -4.58 -18.55 -9.73
C GLU A 113 -4.41 -20.05 -9.52
N LYS A 114 -3.29 -20.61 -9.98
CA LYS A 114 -2.98 -22.04 -9.79
C LYS A 114 -2.85 -22.45 -8.33
N ILE A 115 -2.29 -21.56 -7.49
CA ILE A 115 -2.18 -21.78 -6.03
C ILE A 115 -3.53 -21.60 -5.36
N GLY A 116 -4.35 -20.66 -5.84
CA GLY A 116 -5.67 -20.35 -5.35
C GLY A 116 -5.71 -19.71 -3.95
N GLY A 117 -6.80 -19.05 -3.62
CA GLY A 117 -7.06 -18.51 -2.28
C GLY A 117 -6.27 -17.25 -1.92
N VAL A 118 -5.60 -16.62 -2.89
CA VAL A 118 -4.91 -15.33 -2.72
C VAL A 118 -5.17 -14.42 -3.91
N VAL A 119 -5.24 -13.12 -3.64
CA VAL A 119 -5.29 -12.06 -4.65
C VAL A 119 -3.96 -11.35 -4.68
N VAL A 120 -3.42 -11.07 -5.87
CA VAL A 120 -2.18 -10.31 -6.05
C VAL A 120 -2.48 -8.92 -6.59
N SER A 121 -1.78 -7.91 -6.11
CA SER A 121 -1.91 -6.52 -6.56
C SER A 121 -0.54 -5.94 -6.85
N LEU A 122 -0.38 -5.35 -8.06
CA LEU A 122 0.86 -4.71 -8.48
C LEU A 122 0.99 -3.35 -7.78
N GLU A 123 2.04 -3.16 -7.01
CA GLU A 123 2.27 -1.90 -6.33
C GLU A 123 2.80 -0.83 -7.27
N VAL A 124 2.27 0.39 -7.12
CA VAL A 124 2.90 1.59 -7.66
C VAL A 124 4.02 2.00 -6.71
N HIS A 125 5.26 1.78 -7.11
CA HIS A 125 6.42 2.02 -6.24
C HIS A 125 7.65 2.50 -7.01
N ARG A 126 8.45 3.36 -6.35
CA ARG A 126 9.77 3.78 -6.88
C ARG A 126 10.69 2.57 -7.02
N ASP A 127 11.65 2.67 -7.93
CA ASP A 127 12.66 1.62 -8.18
C ASP A 127 12.08 0.25 -8.54
N THR A 128 10.85 0.25 -9.09
CA THR A 128 10.19 -0.93 -9.66
C THR A 128 9.74 -0.65 -11.07
N CYS A 129 9.15 -1.64 -11.74
CA CYS A 129 8.61 -1.44 -13.09
C CYS A 129 7.50 -0.38 -13.18
N THR A 130 6.88 0.01 -12.05
CA THR A 130 5.78 0.98 -11.96
C THR A 130 6.19 2.35 -11.45
N GLU A 131 7.48 2.70 -11.45
CA GLU A 131 7.98 3.93 -10.83
C GLU A 131 7.43 5.24 -11.41
N THR A 132 6.96 5.22 -12.67
CA THR A 132 6.35 6.39 -13.32
C THR A 132 4.92 6.10 -13.78
N PRO A 133 4.04 7.12 -13.88
CA PRO A 133 2.69 6.93 -14.40
C PRO A 133 2.68 6.30 -15.79
N GLU A 134 3.57 6.73 -16.67
CA GLU A 134 3.65 6.24 -18.06
C GLU A 134 3.93 4.73 -18.09
N LYS A 135 4.91 4.26 -17.31
CA LYS A 135 5.21 2.83 -17.19
C LYS A 135 4.04 2.06 -16.58
N THR A 136 3.52 2.58 -15.46
CA THR A 136 2.40 1.96 -14.73
C THR A 136 1.20 1.71 -15.65
N TYR A 137 0.76 2.74 -16.37
CA TYR A 137 -0.43 2.64 -17.22
C TYR A 137 -0.17 1.89 -18.50
N GLU A 138 1.04 1.95 -19.06
CA GLU A 138 1.41 1.09 -20.20
C GLU A 138 1.43 -0.40 -19.82
N ILE A 139 1.91 -0.76 -18.63
CA ILE A 139 1.85 -2.14 -18.12
C ILE A 139 0.39 -2.58 -18.00
N ALA A 140 -0.47 -1.76 -17.42
CA ALA A 140 -1.89 -2.05 -17.24
C ALA A 140 -2.60 -2.25 -18.59
N GLU A 141 -2.33 -1.40 -19.57
CA GLU A 141 -2.88 -1.52 -20.94
C GLU A 141 -2.41 -2.79 -21.65
N ARG A 142 -1.12 -3.12 -21.54
CA ARG A 142 -0.57 -4.35 -22.13
C ARG A 142 -1.14 -5.61 -21.48
N TYR A 143 -1.33 -5.60 -20.16
CA TYR A 143 -2.00 -6.67 -19.46
C TYR A 143 -3.44 -6.84 -19.95
N HIS A 144 -4.20 -5.74 -20.01
CA HIS A 144 -5.58 -5.77 -20.49
C HIS A 144 -5.70 -6.28 -21.93
N ARG A 145 -4.83 -5.82 -22.84
CA ARG A 145 -4.81 -6.32 -24.23
C ARG A 145 -4.51 -7.82 -24.34
N ALA A 146 -3.69 -8.36 -23.42
CA ALA A 146 -3.29 -9.77 -23.45
C ALA A 146 -4.29 -10.70 -22.78
N THR A 147 -5.06 -10.22 -21.79
CA THR A 147 -5.93 -11.07 -20.94
C THR A 147 -7.41 -10.73 -21.07
N GLY A 148 -7.77 -9.55 -21.54
CA GLY A 148 -9.13 -9.02 -21.48
C GLY A 148 -9.54 -8.47 -20.12
N GLU A 149 -8.70 -8.58 -19.10
CA GLU A 149 -8.99 -8.21 -17.72
C GLU A 149 -8.27 -6.91 -17.31
N LEU A 150 -8.84 -6.20 -16.33
CA LEU A 150 -8.15 -5.09 -15.70
C LEU A 150 -7.13 -5.61 -14.67
N ILE A 151 -5.96 -5.00 -14.64
CA ILE A 151 -4.95 -5.30 -13.63
C ILE A 151 -5.41 -4.82 -12.24
N LYS A 152 -5.16 -5.63 -11.20
CA LYS A 152 -5.32 -5.19 -9.82
C LYS A 152 -4.06 -4.47 -9.36
N MET A 153 -4.23 -3.23 -8.91
CA MET A 153 -3.14 -2.41 -8.40
C MET A 153 -3.19 -2.30 -6.87
N ASN A 154 -2.05 -2.07 -6.26
CA ASN A 154 -1.95 -1.41 -4.97
C ASN A 154 -1.43 -0.01 -5.21
N PHE A 155 -2.30 1.00 -5.06
CA PHE A 155 -1.92 2.37 -5.36
C PHE A 155 -1.21 3.03 -4.18
N ASP A 156 0.09 3.32 -4.35
CA ASP A 156 0.80 4.34 -3.57
C ASP A 156 1.05 5.56 -4.46
N PHE A 157 0.13 6.49 -4.40
CA PHE A 157 0.19 7.71 -5.21
C PHE A 157 1.32 8.67 -4.82
N SER A 158 1.96 8.46 -3.67
CA SER A 158 3.07 9.29 -3.21
C SER A 158 4.26 9.23 -4.18
N HIS A 159 4.50 8.06 -4.78
CA HIS A 159 5.57 7.88 -5.75
C HIS A 159 5.30 8.66 -7.03
N LEU A 160 4.09 8.56 -7.58
CA LEU A 160 3.71 9.29 -8.80
C LEU A 160 3.71 10.80 -8.58
N ALA A 161 3.21 11.26 -7.44
CA ALA A 161 3.16 12.68 -7.10
C ALA A 161 4.56 13.29 -6.99
N ALA A 162 5.49 12.59 -6.34
CA ALA A 162 6.87 13.04 -6.18
C ALA A 162 7.62 13.05 -7.52
N VAL A 163 7.52 11.98 -8.33
CA VAL A 163 8.22 11.89 -9.61
C VAL A 163 7.72 12.90 -10.64
N LYS A 164 6.46 13.33 -10.53
CA LYS A 164 5.84 14.34 -11.41
C LYS A 164 5.78 15.75 -10.82
N HIS A 165 6.39 15.96 -9.66
CA HIS A 165 6.39 17.25 -8.96
C HIS A 165 4.99 17.88 -8.85
N LEU A 166 3.98 17.07 -8.49
CA LEU A 166 2.61 17.52 -8.43
C LEU A 166 2.36 18.46 -7.24
N HIS A 167 1.43 19.39 -7.38
CA HIS A 167 0.98 20.25 -6.29
C HIS A 167 -0.49 20.00 -5.93
N PRO A 168 -0.97 20.40 -4.74
CA PRO A 168 -2.30 20.06 -4.25
C PRO A 168 -3.45 20.40 -5.22
N GLY A 169 -3.32 21.47 -5.97
CA GLY A 169 -4.35 21.91 -6.92
C GLY A 169 -4.54 20.98 -8.13
N ASN A 170 -3.63 20.06 -8.37
CA ASN A 170 -3.72 19.14 -9.51
C ASN A 170 -3.73 17.63 -9.13
N TYR A 171 -3.69 17.28 -7.83
CA TYR A 171 -3.67 15.86 -7.41
C TYR A 171 -4.83 15.07 -8.00
N ILE A 172 -6.06 15.57 -7.86
CA ILE A 172 -7.25 14.85 -8.35
C ILE A 172 -7.18 14.63 -9.86
N ALA A 173 -6.90 15.69 -10.62
CA ALA A 173 -6.88 15.62 -12.08
C ALA A 173 -5.77 14.74 -12.65
N ARG A 174 -4.64 14.62 -11.94
CA ARG A 174 -3.44 13.93 -12.43
C ARG A 174 -3.23 12.53 -11.86
N LEU A 175 -3.83 12.22 -10.70
CA LEU A 175 -3.66 10.92 -10.04
C LEU A 175 -4.92 10.04 -10.15
N LEU A 176 -6.09 10.62 -10.44
CA LEU A 176 -7.34 9.88 -10.58
C LEU A 176 -7.84 9.83 -12.03
N ASP A 177 -6.97 10.01 -13.00
CA ASP A 177 -7.27 10.00 -14.44
C ASP A 177 -7.53 8.60 -15.03
N HIS A 178 -7.27 7.54 -14.25
CA HIS A 178 -7.55 6.15 -14.61
C HIS A 178 -8.58 5.51 -13.65
N PRO A 179 -9.83 6.01 -13.62
CA PRO A 179 -10.82 5.60 -12.61
C PRO A 179 -11.14 4.11 -12.63
N ALA A 180 -11.15 3.46 -13.81
CA ALA A 180 -11.45 2.04 -13.92
C ALA A 180 -10.44 1.16 -13.18
N LEU A 181 -9.15 1.49 -13.25
CA LEU A 181 -8.10 0.75 -12.54
C LEU A 181 -8.24 0.92 -11.02
N LEU A 182 -8.50 2.15 -10.55
CA LEU A 182 -8.72 2.41 -9.13
C LEU A 182 -9.95 1.67 -8.62
N GLN A 183 -11.07 1.71 -9.34
CA GLN A 183 -12.32 1.04 -8.95
C GLN A 183 -12.19 -0.49 -8.98
N HIS A 184 -11.33 -1.05 -9.84
CA HIS A 184 -11.06 -2.48 -9.90
C HIS A 184 -10.15 -2.95 -8.74
N SER A 185 -9.32 -2.08 -8.19
CA SER A 185 -8.34 -2.36 -7.15
C SER A 185 -8.95 -2.35 -5.75
N GLU A 186 -8.32 -3.07 -4.81
CA GLU A 186 -8.80 -3.21 -3.43
C GLU A 186 -7.79 -2.71 -2.40
N GLN A 187 -6.51 -2.60 -2.77
CA GLN A 187 -5.45 -2.12 -1.90
C GLN A 187 -5.03 -0.70 -2.25
N VAL A 188 -4.87 0.12 -1.23
CA VAL A 188 -4.31 1.47 -1.37
C VAL A 188 -3.36 1.74 -0.22
N HIS A 189 -2.13 2.08 -0.54
CA HIS A 189 -1.18 2.63 0.41
C HIS A 189 -1.39 4.14 0.52
N PHE A 190 -1.87 4.54 1.68
CA PHE A 190 -2.09 5.96 2.01
C PHE A 190 -0.86 6.51 2.69
N ARG A 191 0.01 7.14 1.91
CA ARG A 191 1.20 7.85 2.39
C ARG A 191 1.02 9.33 2.06
N PRO A 192 0.95 10.23 3.05
CA PRO A 192 0.86 11.66 2.78
C PRO A 192 2.11 12.16 2.09
N PHE A 193 1.92 12.90 1.03
CA PHE A 193 2.96 13.39 0.14
C PHE A 193 2.80 14.87 -0.21
N ASN A 194 3.85 15.44 -0.79
CA ASN A 194 3.80 16.64 -1.60
C ASN A 194 4.61 16.42 -2.89
N GLY A 195 4.72 17.42 -3.76
CA GLY A 195 5.43 17.26 -5.04
C GLY A 195 6.96 17.10 -4.93
N HIS A 196 7.51 17.14 -3.73
CA HIS A 196 8.95 17.02 -3.48
C HIS A 196 9.29 15.80 -2.61
N HIS A 197 8.32 15.30 -1.84
CA HIS A 197 8.54 14.23 -0.87
C HIS A 197 7.42 13.20 -0.96
N ALA A 198 7.79 11.94 -1.13
CA ALA A 198 6.85 10.81 -1.09
C ALA A 198 6.26 10.57 0.31
N GLN A 199 6.88 11.13 1.35
CA GLN A 199 6.35 11.10 2.71
C GLN A 199 6.54 12.46 3.38
N VAL A 200 5.44 13.01 3.92
CA VAL A 200 5.47 14.18 4.80
C VAL A 200 4.93 13.78 6.17
N PRO A 201 5.33 14.47 7.26
CA PRO A 201 4.83 14.18 8.61
C PRO A 201 3.32 14.45 8.68
N VAL A 202 2.58 13.55 9.33
CA VAL A 202 1.15 13.69 9.53
C VAL A 202 0.87 14.79 10.55
N THR A 203 1.67 14.82 11.59
CA THR A 203 1.47 15.77 12.68
C THR A 203 2.73 16.60 12.94
N HIS A 204 2.50 17.84 13.37
CA HIS A 204 3.51 18.69 13.98
C HIS A 204 2.92 19.35 15.22
N ARG A 205 3.59 19.22 16.37
CA ARG A 205 3.13 19.74 17.67
C ARG A 205 1.67 19.38 17.99
N GLY A 206 1.29 18.11 17.71
CA GLY A 206 -0.05 17.57 17.98
C GLY A 206 -1.16 18.02 17.03
N ARG A 207 -0.85 18.72 15.93
CA ARG A 207 -1.81 19.18 14.92
C ARG A 207 -1.45 18.60 13.55
N LEU A 208 -2.47 18.35 12.72
CA LEU A 208 -2.25 17.97 11.32
C LEU A 208 -1.46 19.07 10.58
N THR A 209 -0.47 18.64 9.81
CA THR A 209 0.31 19.54 8.95
C THR A 209 -0.56 20.12 7.82
N PRO A 210 -0.20 21.27 7.25
CA PRO A 210 -0.91 21.83 6.10
C PRO A 210 -0.90 20.89 4.90
N GLU A 211 0.21 20.18 4.66
CA GLU A 211 0.37 19.21 3.58
C GLU A 211 -0.64 18.06 3.73
N VAL A 212 -0.81 17.52 4.93
CA VAL A 212 -1.78 16.46 5.21
C VAL A 212 -3.21 16.94 5.06
N LYS A 213 -3.53 18.17 5.42
CA LYS A 213 -4.86 18.73 5.16
C LYS A 213 -5.20 18.78 3.68
N SER A 214 -4.24 19.19 2.84
CA SER A 214 -4.39 19.19 1.38
C SER A 214 -4.50 17.74 0.85
N TYR A 215 -3.67 16.83 1.34
CA TYR A 215 -3.69 15.42 0.98
C TYR A 215 -5.05 14.75 1.32
N LEU A 216 -5.66 15.07 2.45
CA LEU A 216 -6.95 14.49 2.85
C LEU A 216 -8.10 14.87 1.90
N GLY A 217 -8.04 16.02 1.24
CA GLY A 217 -8.98 16.37 0.17
C GLY A 217 -8.87 15.44 -1.05
N PHE A 218 -7.63 15.09 -1.44
CA PHE A 218 -7.38 14.07 -2.46
C PHE A 218 -7.88 12.69 -2.02
N VAL A 219 -7.60 12.27 -0.78
CA VAL A 219 -8.05 10.98 -0.23
C VAL A 219 -9.58 10.84 -0.27
N GLU A 220 -10.30 11.89 0.10
CA GLU A 220 -11.76 11.90 0.05
C GLU A 220 -12.29 11.73 -1.38
N ALA A 221 -11.70 12.44 -2.34
CA ALA A 221 -12.04 12.29 -3.76
C ALA A 221 -11.75 10.88 -4.29
N LEU A 222 -10.60 10.31 -3.92
CA LEU A 222 -10.23 8.93 -4.25
C LEU A 222 -11.25 7.91 -3.72
N MET A 223 -11.59 8.02 -2.42
CA MET A 223 -12.54 7.09 -1.79
C MET A 223 -13.94 7.21 -2.40
N LYS A 224 -14.39 8.44 -2.70
CA LYS A 224 -15.65 8.67 -3.40
C LYS A 224 -15.66 8.03 -4.78
N LEU A 225 -14.58 8.24 -5.57
CA LEU A 225 -14.44 7.63 -6.89
C LEU A 225 -14.44 6.10 -6.81
N TRP A 226 -13.74 5.51 -5.85
CA TRP A 226 -13.71 4.07 -5.64
C TRP A 226 -15.11 3.51 -5.33
N LYS A 227 -15.87 4.16 -4.44
CA LYS A 227 -17.24 3.75 -4.09
C LYS A 227 -18.21 3.78 -5.27
N GLN A 228 -17.95 4.60 -6.28
CA GLN A 228 -18.75 4.70 -7.51
C GLN A 228 -18.51 3.52 -8.47
N GLY A 229 -17.49 2.69 -8.25
CA GLY A 229 -17.19 1.54 -9.08
C GLY A 229 -18.33 0.51 -9.04
N LYS A 230 -18.63 -0.08 -10.21
CA LYS A 230 -19.68 -1.11 -10.32
C LYS A 230 -19.34 -2.30 -9.41
N GLY A 231 -20.24 -2.65 -8.51
CA GLY A 231 -20.06 -3.74 -7.54
C GLY A 231 -19.30 -3.36 -6.27
N ASN A 232 -18.67 -2.19 -6.20
CA ASN A 232 -17.87 -1.78 -5.04
C ASN A 232 -18.71 -1.54 -3.78
N GLN A 233 -20.03 -1.43 -3.92
CA GLN A 233 -20.96 -1.37 -2.79
C GLN A 233 -20.95 -2.63 -1.89
N GLN A 234 -20.37 -3.74 -2.38
CA GLN A 234 -20.25 -5.01 -1.65
C GLN A 234 -18.79 -5.43 -1.44
N ARG A 235 -17.83 -4.54 -1.78
CA ARG A 235 -16.41 -4.83 -1.71
C ARG A 235 -15.74 -4.13 -0.53
N THR A 236 -14.52 -4.57 -0.25
CA THR A 236 -13.66 -4.02 0.79
C THR A 236 -12.52 -3.23 0.14
N MET A 237 -12.26 -2.02 0.67
CA MET A 237 -11.02 -1.31 0.44
C MET A 237 -10.07 -1.57 1.61
N PHE A 238 -8.91 -2.13 1.34
CA PHE A 238 -7.83 -2.27 2.31
C PHE A 238 -6.99 -1.00 2.30
N ALA A 239 -7.14 -0.20 3.33
CA ALA A 239 -6.45 1.08 3.47
C ALA A 239 -5.26 0.95 4.42
N CYS A 240 -4.06 1.10 3.88
CA CYS A 240 -2.82 1.04 4.64
C CYS A 240 -2.23 2.44 4.83
N PRO A 241 -2.31 3.06 6.02
CA PRO A 241 -1.54 4.28 6.33
C PRO A 241 -0.05 3.92 6.40
N GLU A 242 0.62 4.00 5.27
CA GLU A 242 2.01 3.59 5.13
C GLU A 242 2.97 4.73 5.48
N MET A 243 3.58 4.62 6.63
CA MET A 243 4.58 5.57 7.11
C MET A 243 5.91 4.84 7.31
N GLY A 244 6.93 5.24 6.54
CA GLY A 244 8.26 4.66 6.66
C GLY A 244 9.04 5.27 7.82
N PRO A 245 9.81 4.47 8.59
CA PRO A 245 10.63 4.93 9.69
C PRO A 245 11.91 5.60 9.20
N TYR A 246 12.69 6.11 10.15
CA TYR A 246 14.09 6.45 9.89
C TYR A 246 14.88 5.22 9.47
N ALA A 247 15.86 5.43 8.57
CA ALA A 247 16.95 4.51 8.43
C ALA A 247 18.24 5.21 8.84
N ASP A 248 19.07 4.53 9.62
CA ASP A 248 20.43 5.00 9.90
C ASP A 248 21.20 5.05 8.58
N GLY A 249 21.90 6.15 8.34
CA GLY A 249 22.63 6.35 7.08
C GLY A 249 21.79 6.92 5.94
N GLY A 250 20.54 7.40 6.19
CA GLY A 250 19.77 8.17 5.22
C GLY A 250 18.92 7.39 4.24
N GLY A 251 18.75 6.06 4.42
CA GLY A 251 17.93 5.22 3.55
C GLY A 251 16.45 5.13 3.90
N GLY A 252 15.97 5.84 4.93
CA GLY A 252 14.57 5.84 5.33
C GLY A 252 13.74 6.97 4.70
N TYR A 253 12.43 6.89 4.90
CA TYR A 253 11.50 7.91 4.43
C TYR A 253 11.45 9.14 5.33
N ASN A 254 11.68 8.97 6.65
CA ASN A 254 11.76 10.09 7.57
C ASN A 254 13.20 10.60 7.69
N ILE A 255 13.33 11.91 7.78
CA ILE A 255 14.60 12.59 8.11
C ILE A 255 14.67 12.89 9.60
N THR A 256 15.88 13.11 10.11
CA THR A 256 16.13 13.47 11.52
C THR A 256 15.29 14.68 11.93
N GLY A 257 14.64 14.59 13.09
CA GLY A 257 13.80 15.65 13.65
C GLY A 257 12.30 15.58 13.26
N LEU A 258 11.92 14.67 12.37
CA LEU A 258 10.50 14.43 12.08
C LEU A 258 9.85 13.48 13.11
N PRO A 259 8.52 13.52 13.25
CA PRO A 259 7.79 12.61 14.13
C PRO A 259 8.08 11.13 13.81
N PRO A 260 8.04 10.24 14.81
CA PRO A 260 8.11 8.80 14.57
C PRO A 260 6.99 8.32 13.65
N ALA A 261 7.28 7.36 12.77
CA ALA A 261 6.34 6.85 11.77
C ALA A 261 5.07 6.24 12.38
N TRP A 262 5.22 5.44 13.44
CA TRP A 262 4.08 4.74 14.03
C TRP A 262 2.99 5.66 14.63
N PRO A 263 3.28 6.64 15.47
CA PRO A 263 2.26 7.60 15.95
C PRO A 263 1.55 8.32 14.80
N ASP A 264 2.27 8.71 13.76
CA ASP A 264 1.69 9.36 12.57
C ASP A 264 0.79 8.40 11.79
N ALA A 265 1.14 7.11 11.65
CA ALA A 265 0.29 6.09 11.02
C ALA A 265 -1.03 5.89 11.80
N VAL A 266 -1.00 5.94 13.14
CA VAL A 266 -2.20 5.85 13.99
C VAL A 266 -3.10 7.08 13.82
N VAL A 267 -2.53 8.28 13.72
CA VAL A 267 -3.31 9.49 13.44
C VAL A 267 -3.92 9.41 12.05
N LEU A 268 -3.13 9.06 11.05
CA LEU A 268 -3.59 8.94 9.66
C LEU A 268 -4.73 7.92 9.52
N ARG A 269 -4.64 6.77 10.17
CA ARG A 269 -5.74 5.79 10.19
C ARG A 269 -7.08 6.42 10.59
N ARG A 270 -7.07 7.26 11.64
CA ARG A 270 -8.31 7.94 12.09
C ARG A 270 -8.83 8.93 11.06
N GLU A 271 -7.94 9.67 10.42
CA GLU A 271 -8.31 10.62 9.36
C GLU A 271 -8.83 9.89 8.11
N LEU A 272 -8.28 8.73 7.74
CA LEU A 272 -8.81 7.90 6.66
C LEU A 272 -10.24 7.42 6.96
N GLY A 273 -10.54 7.00 8.20
CA GLY A 273 -11.90 6.65 8.62
C GLY A 273 -12.88 7.83 8.50
N ARG A 274 -12.43 9.04 8.87
CA ARG A 274 -13.22 10.27 8.70
C ARG A 274 -13.46 10.63 7.23
N ALA A 275 -12.43 10.52 6.40
CA ALA A 275 -12.54 10.75 4.95
C ALA A 275 -13.51 9.74 4.30
N TRP A 276 -13.43 8.47 4.68
CA TRP A 276 -14.35 7.44 4.21
C TRP A 276 -15.81 7.72 4.55
N ALA A 277 -16.08 8.24 5.75
CA ALA A 277 -17.42 8.58 6.17
C ALA A 277 -18.02 9.78 5.40
N ARG A 278 -17.17 10.67 4.89
CA ARG A 278 -17.61 11.82 4.06
C ARG A 278 -17.70 11.51 2.57
N ALA A 279 -16.94 10.54 2.10
CA ALA A 279 -16.94 10.06 0.72
C ALA A 279 -18.17 9.17 0.45
#